data_612e527d8317c709124667dd2651046e
#
_entry.id   612e527d8317c709124667dd2651046e
#
_cell.length_a   1.000
_cell.length_b   1.000
_cell.length_c   1.000
_cell.angle_alpha   90.00
_cell.angle_beta   90.00
_cell.angle_gamma   90.00
#
_symmetry.space_group_name_H-M   'P 1'
#
loop_
_entity.id
_entity.type
_entity.pdbx_description
1 polymer ?
#
loop_
_entity_poly.entity_id
_entity_poly.type
_entity_poly.pdbx_seq_one_letter_code
_entity_poly.pdbx_strand_id
1 'polypeptide(L)'
;MADRDPGRVSAEVDWREVARLVLTSREMDRIEEEELVPARKVLYQFSARGHDMAQALLGLQLKDGDGVFGYYRSRPLLLALGVPLADALGSGMGLAGGYSDGRDIGVVFNYPNPGGAHALPMCGGVGAQYTPSAGWAQAITYKQAVLDEGPADAVALVLGGDASCATGGFWSALTIATTQSLPLLIYIEDNGYGISVPSEYQTPGKDIAANLASFSGLTIFDG
;
A
#
# COMPACT_ATOMS: atom_id res chain seq x y z
N MET A 1 25.30 -12.29 18.95
CA MET A 1 24.61 -12.84 17.77
C MET A 1 23.67 -13.90 18.29
N ALA A 2 22.43 -13.55 18.56
CA ALA A 2 21.42 -14.51 18.97
C ALA A 2 20.66 -14.91 17.71
N ASP A 3 20.73 -16.19 17.41
CA ASP A 3 19.99 -16.88 16.37
C ASP A 3 18.50 -16.70 16.66
N ARG A 4 17.85 -15.77 15.99
CA ARG A 4 16.39 -15.66 16.00
C ARG A 4 15.90 -16.59 14.90
N ASP A 5 15.55 -17.80 15.30
CA ASP A 5 14.65 -18.62 14.50
C ASP A 5 13.38 -17.78 14.21
N PRO A 6 13.13 -17.38 12.97
CA PRO A 6 11.90 -16.68 12.65
C PRO A 6 10.81 -17.75 12.74
N GLY A 7 10.14 -17.81 13.89
CA GLY A 7 8.99 -18.66 14.14
C GLY A 7 8.01 -18.53 12.99
N ARG A 8 8.11 -19.47 12.09
CA ARG A 8 7.37 -19.55 10.84
C ARG A 8 5.93 -19.87 11.16
N VAL A 9 5.11 -18.86 11.34
CA VAL A 9 3.67 -19.04 11.14
C VAL A 9 3.47 -19.08 9.63
N SER A 10 3.67 -20.25 9.03
CA SER A 10 3.20 -20.50 7.68
C SER A 10 1.69 -20.70 7.75
N ALA A 11 0.91 -19.64 7.80
CA ALA A 11 -0.44 -19.75 7.34
C ALA A 11 -0.34 -20.24 5.89
N GLU A 12 -0.96 -21.40 5.61
CA GLU A 12 -0.98 -21.95 4.25
C GLU A 12 -1.66 -20.91 3.35
N VAL A 13 -0.93 -20.45 2.32
CA VAL A 13 -1.44 -19.41 1.41
C VAL A 13 -2.57 -20.02 0.58
N ASP A 14 -3.76 -19.44 0.62
CA ASP A 14 -4.84 -19.79 -0.30
C ASP A 14 -4.57 -19.23 -1.69
N TRP A 15 -3.85 -20.00 -2.49
CA TRP A 15 -3.51 -19.63 -3.86
C TRP A 15 -4.71 -19.46 -4.79
N ARG A 16 -5.86 -20.07 -4.46
CA ARG A 16 -7.10 -19.85 -5.24
C ARG A 16 -7.63 -18.45 -4.99
N GLU A 17 -7.60 -18.02 -3.75
CA GLU A 17 -8.01 -16.65 -3.39
C GLU A 17 -7.05 -15.62 -3.98
N VAL A 18 -5.73 -15.83 -3.91
CA VAL A 18 -4.75 -14.98 -4.58
C VAL A 18 -5.04 -14.87 -6.07
N ALA A 19 -5.24 -16.01 -6.75
CA ALA A 19 -5.54 -16.03 -8.18
C ALA A 19 -6.87 -15.30 -8.49
N ARG A 20 -7.90 -15.47 -7.67
CA ARG A 20 -9.18 -14.77 -7.81
C ARG A 20 -9.01 -13.26 -7.73
N LEU A 21 -8.27 -12.78 -6.74
CA LEU A 21 -8.00 -11.35 -6.53
C LEU A 21 -7.23 -10.74 -7.70
N VAL A 22 -6.17 -11.41 -8.14
CA VAL A 22 -5.34 -10.99 -9.29
C VAL A 22 -6.17 -10.92 -10.57
N LEU A 23 -6.93 -11.98 -10.88
CA LEU A 23 -7.76 -12.03 -12.08
C LEU A 23 -8.88 -10.98 -12.02
N THR A 24 -9.48 -10.77 -10.84
CA THR A 24 -10.50 -9.73 -10.64
C THR A 24 -9.92 -8.34 -10.90
N SER A 25 -8.76 -8.03 -10.35
CA SER A 25 -8.10 -6.73 -10.59
C SER A 25 -7.79 -6.52 -12.07
N ARG A 26 -7.25 -7.54 -12.74
CA ARG A 26 -6.93 -7.47 -14.18
C ARG A 26 -8.16 -7.31 -15.06
N GLU A 27 -9.27 -7.95 -14.71
CA GLU A 27 -10.53 -7.78 -15.44
C GLU A 27 -11.12 -6.38 -15.22
N MET A 28 -11.02 -5.82 -14.02
CA MET A 28 -11.39 -4.43 -13.78
C MET A 28 -10.54 -3.46 -14.60
N ASP A 29 -9.22 -3.69 -14.66
CA ASP A 29 -8.32 -2.90 -15.52
C ASP A 29 -8.76 -2.99 -16.98
N ARG A 30 -9.12 -4.18 -17.48
CA ARG A 30 -9.59 -4.37 -18.86
C ARG A 30 -10.88 -3.59 -19.14
N ILE A 31 -11.85 -3.67 -18.24
CA ILE A 31 -13.11 -2.92 -18.35
C ILE A 31 -12.85 -1.41 -18.39
N GLU A 32 -11.98 -0.92 -17.52
CA GLU A 32 -11.62 0.49 -17.52
C GLU A 32 -10.90 0.89 -18.80
N GLU A 33 -9.89 0.13 -19.25
CA GLU A 33 -9.09 0.43 -20.44
C GLU A 33 -9.91 0.37 -21.72
N GLU A 34 -10.75 -0.67 -21.89
CA GLU A 34 -11.44 -0.93 -23.14
C GLU A 34 -12.82 -0.26 -23.23
N GLU A 35 -13.47 0.01 -22.10
CA GLU A 35 -14.85 0.47 -22.09
C GLU A 35 -15.03 1.84 -21.42
N LEU A 36 -14.50 2.03 -20.19
CA LEU A 36 -14.85 3.21 -19.38
C LEU A 36 -14.00 4.43 -19.74
N VAL A 37 -12.72 4.26 -20.02
CA VAL A 37 -11.83 5.35 -20.44
C VAL A 37 -12.21 5.85 -21.85
N PRO A 38 -12.41 5.01 -22.87
CA PRO A 38 -12.90 5.46 -24.17
C PRO A 38 -14.26 6.17 -24.10
N ALA A 39 -15.14 5.72 -23.20
CA ALA A 39 -16.43 6.36 -22.95
C ALA A 39 -16.34 7.63 -22.09
N ARG A 40 -15.14 8.03 -21.65
CA ARG A 40 -14.87 9.16 -20.75
C ARG A 40 -15.62 9.08 -19.42
N LYS A 41 -15.91 7.86 -18.94
CA LYS A 41 -16.53 7.62 -17.64
C LYS A 41 -15.48 7.48 -16.52
N VAL A 42 -14.28 7.08 -16.88
CA VAL A 42 -13.09 7.05 -16.00
C VAL A 42 -12.03 7.94 -16.64
N LEU A 43 -11.44 8.84 -15.85
CA LEU A 43 -10.43 9.80 -16.33
C LEU A 43 -9.00 9.34 -16.04
N TYR A 44 -8.82 8.56 -14.98
CA TYR A 44 -7.53 8.04 -14.53
C TYR A 44 -7.62 6.54 -14.34
N GLN A 45 -6.75 5.80 -15.04
CA GLN A 45 -6.63 4.36 -14.91
C GLN A 45 -5.16 4.02 -14.66
N PHE A 46 -4.91 3.21 -13.64
CA PHE A 46 -3.58 2.77 -13.24
C PHE A 46 -3.60 1.28 -12.96
N SER A 47 -3.11 0.49 -13.92
CA SER A 47 -3.01 -0.95 -13.75
C SER A 47 -1.96 -1.35 -12.71
N ALA A 48 -2.27 -2.36 -11.92
CA ALA A 48 -1.35 -3.02 -11.00
C ALA A 48 -0.67 -4.25 -11.60
N ARG A 49 -0.81 -4.49 -12.91
CA ARG A 49 -0.20 -5.65 -13.58
C ARG A 49 1.30 -5.71 -13.33
N GLY A 50 1.78 -6.87 -12.88
CA GLY A 50 3.15 -7.10 -12.46
C GLY A 50 3.35 -6.97 -10.94
N HIS A 51 2.58 -6.14 -10.25
CA HIS A 51 2.62 -5.96 -8.79
C HIS A 51 1.42 -6.60 -8.08
N ASP A 52 0.43 -7.04 -8.84
CA ASP A 52 -0.87 -7.50 -8.36
C ASP A 52 -0.80 -8.70 -7.41
N MET A 53 0.06 -9.67 -7.68
CA MET A 53 0.20 -10.85 -6.82
C MET A 53 0.78 -10.49 -5.45
N ALA A 54 1.82 -9.69 -5.40
CA ALA A 54 2.43 -9.24 -4.16
C ALA A 54 1.46 -8.43 -3.30
N GLN A 55 0.69 -7.54 -3.92
CA GLN A 55 -0.34 -6.76 -3.25
C GLN A 55 -1.46 -7.64 -2.67
N ALA A 56 -1.94 -8.64 -3.42
CA ALA A 56 -2.92 -9.60 -2.93
C ALA A 56 -2.40 -10.38 -1.72
N LEU A 57 -1.15 -10.87 -1.80
CA LEU A 57 -0.50 -11.57 -0.70
C LEU A 57 -0.32 -10.69 0.54
N LEU A 58 0.05 -9.43 0.37
CA LEU A 58 0.15 -8.46 1.47
C LEU A 58 -1.23 -8.25 2.13
N GLY A 59 -2.26 -7.95 1.33
CA GLY A 59 -3.59 -7.67 1.83
C GLY A 59 -4.22 -8.84 2.60
N LEU A 60 -3.99 -10.08 2.16
CA LEU A 60 -4.49 -11.28 2.82
C LEU A 60 -3.82 -11.58 4.17
N GLN A 61 -2.71 -10.94 4.50
CA GLN A 61 -2.02 -11.10 5.78
C GLN A 61 -2.41 -10.04 6.81
N LEU A 62 -3.08 -8.98 6.37
CA LEU A 62 -3.45 -7.87 7.24
C LEU A 62 -4.70 -8.21 8.06
N LYS A 63 -4.79 -7.63 9.24
CA LYS A 63 -5.84 -7.93 10.22
C LYS A 63 -6.32 -6.69 10.96
N ASP A 64 -7.27 -6.87 11.84
CA ASP A 64 -7.77 -5.79 12.71
C ASP A 64 -6.64 -5.16 13.53
N GLY A 65 -6.64 -3.84 13.62
CA GLY A 65 -5.59 -3.04 14.23
C GLY A 65 -4.51 -2.56 13.25
N ASP A 66 -4.36 -3.21 12.08
CA ASP A 66 -3.44 -2.75 11.05
C ASP A 66 -3.99 -1.53 10.29
N GLY A 67 -3.09 -0.64 9.89
CA GLY A 67 -3.41 0.49 9.02
C GLY A 67 -2.71 0.40 7.67
N VAL A 68 -3.44 0.67 6.59
CA VAL A 68 -2.94 0.55 5.22
C VAL A 68 -2.96 1.91 4.54
N PHE A 69 -1.84 2.28 3.97
CA PHE A 69 -1.63 3.52 3.22
C PHE A 69 -1.26 3.14 1.78
N GLY A 70 -2.29 3.01 0.96
CA GLY A 70 -2.13 2.68 -0.45
C GLY A 70 -1.81 3.89 -1.31
N TYR A 71 -1.72 3.67 -2.60
CA TYR A 71 -1.62 4.70 -3.62
C TYR A 71 -2.45 4.28 -4.85
N TYR A 72 -2.43 5.05 -5.93
CA TYR A 72 -3.30 4.84 -7.10
C TYR A 72 -3.23 3.43 -7.73
N ARG A 73 -2.15 2.67 -7.48
CA ARG A 73 -1.95 1.31 -8.03
C ARG A 73 -2.37 0.20 -7.07
N SER A 74 -2.89 0.53 -5.88
CA SER A 74 -3.10 -0.45 -4.79
C SER A 74 -4.42 -1.22 -4.86
N ARG A 75 -5.06 -1.32 -6.04
CA ARG A 75 -6.35 -2.02 -6.20
C ARG A 75 -6.33 -3.49 -5.73
N PRO A 76 -5.35 -4.35 -6.11
CA PRO A 76 -5.33 -5.74 -5.64
C PRO A 76 -5.28 -5.86 -4.12
N LEU A 77 -4.53 -5.01 -3.45
CA LEU A 77 -4.49 -4.95 -1.98
C LEU A 77 -5.84 -4.57 -1.40
N LEU A 78 -6.50 -3.54 -1.93
CA LEU A 78 -7.83 -3.10 -1.48
C LEU A 78 -8.88 -4.18 -1.69
N LEU A 79 -8.83 -4.92 -2.81
CA LEU A 79 -9.71 -6.06 -3.05
C LEU A 79 -9.46 -7.19 -2.03
N ALA A 80 -8.21 -7.42 -1.65
CA ALA A 80 -7.86 -8.39 -0.61
C ALA A 80 -8.38 -7.97 0.78
N LEU A 81 -8.49 -6.67 1.06
CA LEU A 81 -9.14 -6.14 2.26
C LEU A 81 -10.67 -6.24 2.20
N GLY A 82 -11.26 -6.57 1.05
CA GLY A 82 -12.70 -6.76 0.89
C GLY A 82 -13.44 -5.54 0.36
N VAL A 83 -12.77 -4.56 -0.25
CA VAL A 83 -13.46 -3.43 -0.91
C VAL A 83 -14.43 -3.97 -1.96
N PRO A 84 -15.72 -3.59 -1.92
CA PRO A 84 -16.71 -4.06 -2.88
C PRO A 84 -16.36 -3.65 -4.33
N LEU A 85 -16.54 -4.55 -5.29
CA LEU A 85 -16.23 -4.28 -6.71
C LEU A 85 -16.98 -3.08 -7.26
N ALA A 86 -18.25 -2.94 -6.88
CA ALA A 86 -19.08 -1.81 -7.31
C ALA A 86 -18.52 -0.48 -6.79
N ASP A 87 -17.98 -0.46 -5.57
CA ASP A 87 -17.36 0.73 -4.99
C ASP A 87 -16.02 1.05 -5.67
N ALA A 88 -15.19 0.02 -5.87
CA ALA A 88 -13.90 0.17 -6.51
C ALA A 88 -14.00 0.72 -7.96
N LEU A 89 -15.00 0.27 -8.75
CA LEU A 89 -15.28 0.83 -10.08
C LEU A 89 -15.99 2.18 -9.98
N GLY A 90 -16.97 2.31 -9.08
CA GLY A 90 -17.75 3.53 -8.88
C GLY A 90 -16.90 4.72 -8.46
N SER A 91 -15.86 4.49 -7.64
CA SER A 91 -14.90 5.51 -7.25
C SER A 91 -14.18 6.10 -8.46
N GLY A 92 -13.67 5.24 -9.36
CA GLY A 92 -13.03 5.68 -10.61
C GLY A 92 -13.95 6.50 -11.54
N MET A 93 -15.25 6.26 -11.44
CA MET A 93 -16.28 6.99 -12.18
C MET A 93 -16.82 8.23 -11.46
N GLY A 94 -16.35 8.51 -10.24
CA GLY A 94 -16.82 9.62 -9.42
C GLY A 94 -18.29 9.46 -8.96
N LEU A 95 -18.77 8.22 -8.79
CA LEU A 95 -20.16 7.96 -8.39
C LEU A 95 -20.34 8.11 -6.89
N ALA A 96 -21.48 8.69 -6.49
CA ALA A 96 -21.90 8.72 -5.09
C ALA A 96 -22.39 7.35 -4.61
N GLY A 97 -22.43 7.15 -3.29
CA GLY A 97 -22.98 5.95 -2.65
C GLY A 97 -21.94 4.92 -2.21
N GLY A 98 -20.65 5.07 -2.60
CA GLY A 98 -19.54 4.30 -2.08
C GLY A 98 -18.81 5.01 -0.93
N TYR A 99 -17.70 4.43 -0.45
CA TYR A 99 -16.91 4.99 0.65
C TYR A 99 -16.34 6.37 0.33
N SER A 100 -15.93 6.63 -0.90
CA SER A 100 -15.49 7.93 -1.39
C SER A 100 -16.63 8.91 -1.65
N ASP A 101 -17.83 8.41 -1.89
CA ASP A 101 -19.03 9.17 -2.18
C ASP A 101 -18.81 10.23 -3.30
N GLY A 102 -18.14 9.81 -4.37
CA GLY A 102 -17.79 10.67 -5.51
C GLY A 102 -16.72 11.73 -5.25
N ARG A 103 -16.04 11.71 -4.09
CA ARG A 103 -15.04 12.73 -3.71
C ARG A 103 -13.64 12.42 -4.19
N ASP A 104 -13.37 11.22 -4.61
CA ASP A 104 -12.14 10.87 -5.31
C ASP A 104 -12.41 10.44 -6.74
N ILE A 105 -11.37 10.16 -7.49
CA ILE A 105 -11.43 9.82 -8.91
C ILE A 105 -10.79 8.46 -9.18
N GLY A 106 -10.84 7.55 -8.19
CA GLY A 106 -10.23 6.22 -8.28
C GLY A 106 -8.72 6.19 -8.07
N VAL A 107 -8.14 7.29 -7.57
CA VAL A 107 -6.71 7.40 -7.33
C VAL A 107 -6.35 6.93 -5.92
N VAL A 108 -7.25 7.15 -4.96
CA VAL A 108 -7.11 6.79 -3.55
C VAL A 108 -8.43 6.30 -3.00
N PHE A 109 -8.36 5.50 -1.93
CA PHE A 109 -9.54 4.91 -1.31
C PHE A 109 -9.54 5.15 0.19
N ASN A 110 -10.74 5.23 0.74
CA ASN A 110 -11.00 5.18 2.16
C ASN A 110 -11.87 3.95 2.43
N TYR A 111 -11.36 2.98 3.17
CA TYR A 111 -12.10 1.78 3.52
C TYR A 111 -11.94 1.45 5.00
N PRO A 112 -12.88 1.88 5.84
CA PRO A 112 -12.83 1.71 7.30
C PRO A 112 -13.25 0.30 7.74
N ASN A 113 -12.91 -0.71 7.07
CA ASN A 113 -13.11 -2.14 7.22
C ASN A 113 -13.32 -2.63 8.67
N PRO A 114 -14.53 -2.60 9.23
CA PRO A 114 -14.76 -3.00 10.62
C PRO A 114 -14.39 -4.46 10.87
N GLY A 115 -13.49 -4.72 11.81
CA GLY A 115 -12.99 -6.06 12.13
C GLY A 115 -11.87 -6.57 11.19
N GLY A 116 -11.30 -5.69 10.39
CA GLY A 116 -10.15 -5.96 9.53
C GLY A 116 -9.19 -4.78 9.47
N ALA A 117 -8.16 -4.87 8.65
CA ALA A 117 -7.23 -3.76 8.45
C ALA A 117 -7.92 -2.56 7.79
N HIS A 118 -7.60 -1.36 8.27
CA HIS A 118 -8.18 -0.12 7.76
C HIS A 118 -7.36 0.44 6.59
N ALA A 119 -7.96 0.61 5.41
CA ALA A 119 -7.36 1.44 4.37
C ALA A 119 -7.69 2.90 4.63
N LEU A 120 -6.67 3.70 4.89
CA LEU A 120 -6.81 5.09 5.32
C LEU A 120 -6.87 6.03 4.11
N PRO A 121 -7.64 7.13 4.21
CA PRO A 121 -7.76 8.07 3.11
C PRO A 121 -6.42 8.73 2.82
N MET A 122 -6.07 8.79 1.53
CA MET A 122 -4.85 9.39 1.04
C MET A 122 -5.17 10.45 -0.01
N CYS A 123 -4.21 11.31 -0.30
CA CYS A 123 -4.31 12.20 -1.45
C CYS A 123 -3.57 11.61 -2.66
N GLY A 124 -3.88 12.10 -3.87
CA GLY A 124 -3.22 11.66 -5.10
C GLY A 124 -1.78 12.18 -5.28
N GLY A 125 -1.23 12.93 -4.32
CA GLY A 125 0.15 13.42 -4.38
C GLY A 125 1.16 12.30 -4.14
N VAL A 126 2.12 12.15 -5.05
CA VAL A 126 3.16 11.11 -4.96
C VAL A 126 3.95 11.26 -3.66
N GLY A 127 4.05 10.19 -2.88
CA GLY A 127 4.76 10.17 -1.59
C GLY A 127 3.98 10.75 -0.40
N ALA A 128 2.75 11.24 -0.60
CA ALA A 128 1.93 11.81 0.47
C ALA A 128 1.53 10.77 1.55
N GLN A 129 1.54 9.48 1.23
CA GLN A 129 1.15 8.39 2.10
C GLN A 129 2.19 8.06 3.18
N TYR A 130 3.44 8.43 3.01
CA TYR A 130 4.52 8.00 3.92
C TYR A 130 4.44 8.63 5.32
N THR A 131 4.28 9.94 5.42
CA THR A 131 4.23 10.61 6.72
C THR A 131 3.01 10.23 7.56
N PRO A 132 1.79 10.11 7.00
CA PRO A 132 0.65 9.60 7.75
C PRO A 132 0.82 8.15 8.20
N SER A 133 1.49 7.29 7.41
CA SER A 133 1.75 5.90 7.81
C SER A 133 2.68 5.81 9.02
N ALA A 134 3.72 6.65 9.07
CA ALA A 134 4.56 6.77 10.25
C ALA A 134 3.77 7.26 11.48
N GLY A 135 2.83 8.20 11.28
CA GLY A 135 1.91 8.67 12.32
C GLY A 135 0.99 7.55 12.85
N TRP A 136 0.49 6.69 11.97
CA TRP A 136 -0.30 5.53 12.40
C TRP A 136 0.55 4.52 13.18
N ALA A 137 1.75 4.21 12.71
CA ALA A 137 2.69 3.35 13.42
C ALA A 137 3.02 3.90 14.81
N GLN A 138 3.19 5.21 14.94
CA GLN A 138 3.37 5.88 16.23
C GLN A 138 2.12 5.76 17.12
N ALA A 139 0.92 5.88 16.55
CA ALA A 139 -0.32 5.70 17.28
C ALA A 139 -0.50 4.25 17.79
N ILE A 140 -0.10 3.25 17.00
CA ILE A 140 -0.04 1.85 17.45
C ILE A 140 0.85 1.73 18.69
N THR A 141 2.08 2.21 18.60
CA THR A 141 3.03 2.18 19.71
C THR A 141 2.50 2.91 20.96
N TYR A 142 1.88 4.07 20.77
CA TYR A 142 1.30 4.83 21.86
C TYR A 142 0.13 4.08 22.53
N LYS A 143 -0.78 3.51 21.75
CA LYS A 143 -1.90 2.71 22.26
C LYS A 143 -1.42 1.53 23.08
N GLN A 144 -0.44 0.79 22.58
CA GLN A 144 0.12 -0.36 23.27
C GLN A 144 0.87 0.03 24.56
N ALA A 145 1.74 1.04 24.49
CA ALA A 145 2.62 1.37 25.61
C ALA A 145 1.97 2.24 26.70
N VAL A 146 0.99 3.07 26.36
CA VAL A 146 0.42 4.08 27.25
C VAL A 146 -1.02 3.76 27.63
N LEU A 147 -1.83 3.26 26.67
CA LEU A 147 -3.25 2.98 26.90
C LEU A 147 -3.53 1.51 27.21
N ASP A 148 -2.56 0.62 27.01
CA ASP A 148 -2.73 -0.84 27.10
C ASP A 148 -3.85 -1.35 26.17
N GLU A 149 -3.90 -0.80 24.95
CA GLU A 149 -4.92 -1.07 23.95
C GLU A 149 -4.33 -1.55 22.62
N GLY A 150 -5.13 -2.30 21.87
CA GLY A 150 -4.83 -2.77 20.51
C GLY A 150 -4.00 -4.05 20.47
N PRO A 151 -3.93 -4.69 19.29
CA PRO A 151 -3.15 -5.92 19.10
C PRO A 151 -1.64 -5.66 19.25
N ALA A 152 -0.94 -6.57 19.94
CA ALA A 152 0.50 -6.43 20.20
C ALA A 152 1.36 -6.50 18.95
N ASP A 153 0.83 -7.07 17.88
CA ASP A 153 1.50 -7.29 16.60
C ASP A 153 0.90 -6.48 15.44
N ALA A 154 0.15 -5.41 15.76
CA ALA A 154 -0.37 -4.48 14.77
C ALA A 154 0.75 -3.73 14.04
N VAL A 155 0.56 -3.49 12.75
CA VAL A 155 1.52 -2.79 11.88
C VAL A 155 0.84 -1.69 11.07
N ALA A 156 1.61 -0.70 10.67
CA ALA A 156 1.26 0.19 9.58
C ALA A 156 1.96 -0.31 8.30
N LEU A 157 1.19 -0.53 7.23
CA LEU A 157 1.70 -0.85 5.91
C LEU A 157 1.55 0.36 5.00
N VAL A 158 2.62 0.75 4.32
CA VAL A 158 2.56 1.76 3.26
C VAL A 158 3.14 1.22 1.97
N LEU A 159 2.41 1.44 0.86
CA LEU A 159 2.85 1.10 -0.48
C LEU A 159 3.26 2.37 -1.24
N GLY A 160 4.27 2.23 -2.09
CA GLY A 160 4.68 3.30 -2.99
C GLY A 160 5.48 2.77 -4.17
N GLY A 161 5.54 3.54 -5.25
CA GLY A 161 6.42 3.25 -6.38
C GLY A 161 7.83 3.81 -6.15
N ASP A 162 8.80 3.35 -6.94
CA ASP A 162 10.21 3.78 -6.90
C ASP A 162 10.36 5.31 -6.95
N ALA A 163 9.63 5.99 -7.83
CA ALA A 163 9.67 7.45 -7.94
C ALA A 163 9.23 8.17 -6.66
N SER A 164 8.38 7.55 -5.85
CA SER A 164 7.93 8.13 -4.58
C SER A 164 9.03 8.17 -3.52
N CYS A 165 10.06 7.34 -3.65
CA CYS A 165 11.23 7.33 -2.77
C CYS A 165 12.09 8.59 -2.91
N ALA A 166 11.95 9.35 -4.00
CA ALA A 166 12.61 10.64 -4.18
C ALA A 166 11.95 11.80 -3.41
N THR A 167 10.80 11.55 -2.74
CA THR A 167 10.07 12.58 -2.02
C THR A 167 10.56 12.79 -0.59
N GLY A 168 10.45 14.01 -0.08
CA GLY A 168 10.78 14.31 1.31
C GLY A 168 9.95 13.52 2.32
N GLY A 169 8.70 13.16 1.98
CA GLY A 169 7.83 12.34 2.82
C GLY A 169 8.38 10.95 3.10
N PHE A 170 8.97 10.31 2.09
CA PHE A 170 9.62 9.01 2.24
C PHE A 170 10.76 9.06 3.27
N TRP A 171 11.71 9.99 3.10
CA TRP A 171 12.86 10.15 3.99
C TRP A 171 12.46 10.55 5.42
N SER A 172 11.44 11.39 5.55
CA SER A 172 10.91 11.77 6.86
C SER A 172 10.27 10.58 7.60
N ALA A 173 9.49 9.76 6.88
CA ALA A 173 8.88 8.55 7.45
C ALA A 173 9.94 7.53 7.87
N LEU A 174 10.94 7.29 7.04
CA LEU A 174 12.07 6.41 7.38
C LEU A 174 12.82 6.90 8.63
N THR A 175 13.12 8.19 8.69
CA THR A 175 13.85 8.77 9.81
C THR A 175 13.09 8.59 11.12
N ILE A 176 11.82 8.93 11.18
CA ILE A 176 11.04 8.79 12.41
C ILE A 176 10.81 7.33 12.77
N ALA A 177 10.51 6.47 11.78
CA ALA A 177 10.26 5.06 12.01
C ALA A 177 11.48 4.33 12.57
N THR A 178 12.66 4.58 12.00
CA THR A 178 13.90 3.94 12.47
C THR A 178 14.39 4.52 13.80
N THR A 179 14.25 5.84 14.01
CA THR A 179 14.65 6.49 15.27
C THR A 179 13.79 6.04 16.44
N GLN A 180 12.52 5.80 16.24
CA GLN A 180 11.56 5.40 17.28
C GLN A 180 11.24 3.91 17.26
N SER A 181 11.84 3.12 16.36
CA SER A 181 11.55 1.68 16.20
C SER A 181 10.06 1.38 16.01
N LEU A 182 9.41 2.14 15.14
CA LEU A 182 7.97 2.03 14.89
C LEU A 182 7.64 0.77 14.07
N PRO A 183 6.46 0.15 14.30
CA PRO A 183 5.98 -0.98 13.52
C PRO A 183 5.48 -0.53 12.14
N LEU A 184 6.38 -0.10 11.27
CA LEU A 184 6.11 0.40 9.93
C LEU A 184 6.75 -0.52 8.89
N LEU A 185 5.92 -1.10 8.03
CA LEU A 185 6.34 -1.84 6.83
C LEU A 185 6.18 -0.94 5.62
N ILE A 186 7.26 -0.69 4.91
CA ILE A 186 7.27 0.07 3.66
C ILE A 186 7.50 -0.91 2.51
N TYR A 187 6.54 -1.01 1.59
CA TYR A 187 6.62 -1.86 0.41
C TYR A 187 6.76 -0.99 -0.84
N ILE A 188 7.87 -1.12 -1.54
CA ILE A 188 8.18 -0.33 -2.75
C ILE A 188 8.02 -1.21 -3.97
N GLU A 189 7.21 -0.74 -4.91
CA GLU A 189 6.98 -1.32 -6.23
C GLU A 189 7.87 -0.61 -7.24
N ASP A 190 9.00 -1.24 -7.55
CA ASP A 190 9.95 -0.69 -8.52
C ASP A 190 9.60 -1.16 -9.93
N ASN A 191 9.13 -0.24 -10.76
CA ASN A 191 8.90 -0.48 -12.19
C ASN A 191 9.90 0.26 -13.08
N GLY A 192 10.89 0.89 -12.49
CA GLY A 192 11.95 1.62 -13.18
C GLY A 192 11.54 2.98 -13.74
N TYR A 193 10.32 3.47 -13.45
CA TYR A 193 9.81 4.71 -14.03
C TYR A 193 8.94 5.52 -13.08
N GLY A 194 9.14 6.84 -13.05
CA GLY A 194 8.19 7.81 -12.51
C GLY A 194 7.50 8.55 -13.66
N ILE A 195 6.28 8.19 -14.02
CA ILE A 195 5.56 8.62 -15.22
C ILE A 195 6.40 8.26 -16.46
N SER A 196 7.11 9.21 -17.06
CA SER A 196 7.99 9.04 -18.23
C SER A 196 9.48 9.17 -17.91
N VAL A 197 9.83 9.36 -16.62
CA VAL A 197 11.21 9.56 -16.19
C VAL A 197 11.79 8.23 -15.71
N PRO A 198 12.84 7.70 -16.35
CA PRO A 198 13.52 6.49 -15.88
C PRO A 198 14.12 6.65 -14.48
N SER A 199 14.19 5.56 -13.72
CA SER A 199 14.69 5.53 -12.33
C SER A 199 16.13 6.05 -12.20
N GLU A 200 16.96 5.96 -13.25
CA GLU A 200 18.33 6.49 -13.27
C GLU A 200 18.43 8.01 -13.05
N TYR A 201 17.35 8.74 -13.31
CA TYR A 201 17.28 10.18 -13.06
C TYR A 201 16.62 10.52 -11.71
N GLN A 202 16.15 9.53 -10.98
CA GLN A 202 15.40 9.71 -9.73
C GLN A 202 16.09 9.04 -8.54
N THR A 203 16.75 7.89 -8.79
CA THR A 203 17.37 7.06 -7.73
C THR A 203 18.87 6.97 -7.95
N PRO A 204 19.70 7.48 -7.03
CA PRO A 204 21.15 7.32 -7.10
C PRO A 204 21.54 5.84 -7.25
N GLY A 205 22.37 5.53 -8.24
CA GLY A 205 22.79 4.16 -8.50
C GLY A 205 21.69 3.20 -8.99
N LYS A 206 20.45 3.67 -9.19
CA LYS A 206 19.26 2.87 -9.57
C LYS A 206 18.90 1.78 -8.56
N ASP A 207 19.35 1.90 -7.33
CA ASP A 207 19.19 0.87 -6.30
C ASP A 207 18.74 1.53 -5.00
N ILE A 208 17.45 1.40 -4.71
CA ILE A 208 16.83 1.96 -3.52
C ILE A 208 17.34 1.21 -2.27
N ALA A 209 17.42 -0.11 -2.34
CA ALA A 209 17.83 -0.96 -1.22
C ALA A 209 19.27 -0.65 -0.80
N ALA A 210 20.21 -0.55 -1.77
CA ALA A 210 21.59 -0.17 -1.50
C ALA A 210 21.71 1.23 -0.91
N ASN A 211 20.91 2.19 -1.35
CA ASN A 211 20.90 3.56 -0.78
C ASN A 211 20.42 3.59 0.66
N LEU A 212 19.65 2.61 1.10
CA LEU A 212 19.12 2.49 2.46
C LEU A 212 19.97 1.60 3.37
N ALA A 213 20.96 0.90 2.86
CA ALA A 213 21.77 -0.07 3.59
C ALA A 213 22.48 0.52 4.84
N SER A 214 22.69 1.84 4.88
CA SER A 214 23.30 2.54 6.01
C SER A 214 22.30 3.00 7.09
N PHE A 215 20.98 2.83 6.85
CA PHE A 215 19.97 3.21 7.84
C PHE A 215 20.00 2.25 9.03
N SER A 216 20.40 2.75 10.18
CA SER A 216 20.40 1.98 11.44
C SER A 216 18.95 1.67 11.86
N GLY A 217 18.69 0.43 12.25
CA GLY A 217 17.35 0.00 12.68
C GLY A 217 16.39 -0.35 11.55
N LEU A 218 16.80 -0.25 10.30
CA LEU A 218 16.03 -0.69 9.14
C LEU A 218 16.42 -2.12 8.74
N THR A 219 15.42 -2.98 8.51
CA THR A 219 15.62 -4.28 7.87
C THR A 219 15.14 -4.17 6.43
N ILE A 220 15.99 -4.54 5.48
CA ILE A 220 15.71 -4.42 4.04
C ILE A 220 15.59 -5.82 3.46
N PHE A 221 14.56 -6.03 2.67
CA PHE A 221 14.39 -7.20 1.81
C PHE A 221 14.35 -6.67 0.36
N ASP A 222 15.23 -7.19 -0.47
CA ASP A 222 15.30 -6.91 -1.89
C ASP A 222 15.04 -8.21 -2.65
N GLY A 223 14.09 -8.19 -3.62
CA GLY A 223 13.60 -9.39 -4.28
C GLY A 223 13.13 -9.19 -5.71
#